data_e1d67b94b84f826a172c0e777acda08d
#
_entry.id   e1d67b94b84f826a172c0e777acda08d
#
_cell.length_a   1.000
_cell.length_b   1.000
_cell.length_c   1.000
_cell.angle_alpha   90.00
_cell.angle_beta   90.00
_cell.angle_gamma   90.00
#
_symmetry.space_group_name_H-M   'P 1'
#
loop_
_entity.id
_entity.type
_entity.pdbx_description
1 polymer ?
#
loop_
_entity_poly.entity_id
_entity_poly.type
_entity_poly.pdbx_seq_one_letter_code
_entity_poly.pdbx_strand_id
1 'polypeptide(L)'
;FSCTGGTVAENQRVTLTIDRSQITGKAAGQFAVVNEHIQEGTGAANIIVEVDNTPVSYPKGTFVEANGCIAMEAQHYTAKWDVPGGGFALLKPYGRLGTALKVFPATANFENSEERPYLEYTFAAAKDGNYHVQFHMSATTPVTFEPKQYIGYSVNGGAVQVVNTVHEENRPFFGSEQWYAEGFANVKLTEAIILCHAGVNTLRFYAVSPAIILEKIVLWPDGTTLPESYLGPRESYSC
;
A
#
# COMPACT_ATOMS: atom_id res chain seq x y z
N PHE A 1 15.18 25.40 -3.49
CA PHE A 1 14.76 24.76 -4.75
C PHE A 1 14.81 25.76 -5.90
N SER A 2 14.95 25.26 -7.12
CA SER A 2 14.91 26.08 -8.33
C SER A 2 13.75 25.61 -9.21
N CYS A 3 13.05 26.55 -9.79
CA CYS A 3 12.02 26.33 -10.81
C CYS A 3 12.32 27.26 -11.97
N THR A 4 12.33 26.76 -13.18
CA THR A 4 12.44 27.60 -14.39
C THR A 4 11.05 28.14 -14.70
N GLY A 5 10.88 29.46 -14.62
CA GLY A 5 9.69 30.13 -15.12
C GLY A 5 9.58 30.06 -16.64
N GLY A 6 8.41 30.26 -17.15
CA GLY A 6 8.12 30.29 -18.59
C GLY A 6 6.65 30.52 -18.85
N THR A 7 6.28 30.76 -20.09
CA THR A 7 4.89 30.87 -20.53
C THR A 7 4.39 29.52 -21.02
N VAL A 8 3.24 29.08 -20.52
CA VAL A 8 2.60 27.81 -20.90
C VAL A 8 1.57 28.09 -22.01
N ALA A 9 1.77 27.51 -23.18
CA ALA A 9 0.84 27.68 -24.32
C ALA A 9 -0.25 26.59 -24.32
N GLU A 10 0.08 25.34 -23.99
CA GLU A 10 -0.89 24.22 -23.92
C GLU A 10 -0.68 23.39 -22.64
N ASN A 11 0.31 22.51 -22.66
CA ASN A 11 0.70 21.69 -21.52
C ASN A 11 2.22 21.76 -21.34
N GLN A 12 2.64 22.06 -20.13
CA GLN A 12 4.07 22.10 -19.80
C GLN A 12 4.32 21.37 -18.48
N ARG A 13 5.33 20.49 -18.50
CA ARG A 13 5.84 19.88 -17.28
C ARG A 13 6.79 20.84 -16.58
N VAL A 14 6.48 21.20 -15.36
CA VAL A 14 7.38 21.95 -14.49
C VAL A 14 8.16 20.95 -13.64
N THR A 15 9.49 21.01 -13.67
CA THR A 15 10.33 20.17 -12.82
C THR A 15 10.83 21.00 -11.65
N LEU A 16 10.55 20.54 -10.44
CA LEU A 16 11.07 21.11 -9.21
C LEU A 16 12.30 20.30 -8.77
N THR A 17 13.44 20.95 -8.65
CA THR A 17 14.65 20.36 -8.11
C THR A 17 14.88 20.85 -6.69
N ILE A 18 15.03 19.92 -5.74
CA ILE A 18 15.28 20.20 -4.33
C ILE A 18 16.70 19.78 -4.00
N ASP A 19 17.54 20.75 -3.64
CA ASP A 19 18.87 20.46 -3.11
C ASP A 19 18.78 20.23 -1.60
N ARG A 20 18.72 18.95 -1.22
CA ARG A 20 18.60 18.54 0.18
C ARG A 20 19.83 18.85 1.01
N SER A 21 21.00 19.06 0.37
CA SER A 21 22.23 19.41 1.08
C SER A 21 22.17 20.79 1.76
N GLN A 22 21.26 21.65 1.28
CA GLN A 22 21.04 23.00 1.80
C GLN A 22 19.93 23.06 2.86
N ILE A 23 19.28 21.93 3.17
CA ILE A 23 18.15 21.89 4.09
C ILE A 23 18.54 21.12 5.35
N THR A 24 18.45 21.79 6.50
CA THR A 24 18.58 21.16 7.81
C THR A 24 17.22 21.11 8.47
N GLY A 25 16.69 19.89 8.67
CA GLY A 25 15.35 19.70 9.22
C GLY A 25 14.23 20.04 8.23
N LYS A 26 13.22 20.77 8.66
CA LYS A 26 12.05 21.11 7.85
C LYS A 26 12.23 22.43 7.11
N ALA A 27 11.83 22.47 5.87
CA ALA A 27 11.78 23.66 5.05
C ALA A 27 10.53 23.71 4.19
N ALA A 28 10.04 24.90 3.91
CA ALA A 28 8.92 25.11 2.99
C ALA A 28 9.29 26.15 1.95
N GLY A 29 8.77 25.98 0.76
CA GLY A 29 8.87 26.97 -0.31
C GLY A 29 7.58 27.00 -1.11
N GLN A 30 7.37 28.09 -1.85
CA GLN A 30 6.18 28.22 -2.69
C GLN A 30 6.53 28.82 -4.05
N PHE A 31 5.73 28.48 -5.04
CA PHE A 31 5.71 29.13 -6.33
C PHE A 31 4.27 29.24 -6.82
N ALA A 32 4.01 30.20 -7.71
CA ALA A 32 2.69 30.42 -8.27
C ALA A 32 2.69 30.18 -9.77
N VAL A 33 1.62 29.58 -10.26
CA VAL A 33 1.26 29.59 -11.68
C VAL A 33 0.18 30.66 -11.84
N VAL A 34 0.48 31.71 -12.60
CA VAL A 34 -0.39 32.88 -12.75
C VAL A 34 -0.88 32.94 -14.20
N ASN A 35 -2.16 33.19 -14.39
CA ASN A 35 -2.71 33.51 -15.69
C ASN A 35 -2.65 35.03 -15.92
N GLU A 36 -1.79 35.48 -16.80
CA GLU A 36 -1.59 36.92 -17.11
C GLU A 36 -2.80 37.61 -17.78
N HIS A 37 -3.77 36.83 -18.24
CA HIS A 37 -4.96 37.34 -18.95
C HIS A 37 -6.20 37.48 -18.07
N ILE A 38 -6.12 37.15 -16.77
CA ILE A 38 -7.23 37.26 -15.83
C ILE A 38 -6.92 38.37 -14.82
N GLN A 39 -7.91 39.25 -14.56
CA GLN A 39 -7.81 40.33 -13.56
C GLN A 39 -7.29 39.82 -12.20
N GLU A 40 -6.56 40.68 -11.52
CA GLU A 40 -5.98 40.44 -10.19
C GLU A 40 -6.91 39.67 -9.25
N GLY A 41 -6.42 38.55 -8.72
CA GLY A 41 -7.09 37.76 -7.68
C GLY A 41 -7.82 36.51 -8.14
N THR A 42 -8.00 36.28 -9.43
CA THR A 42 -8.62 35.05 -9.96
C THR A 42 -7.73 34.38 -10.97
N GLY A 43 -7.30 33.13 -10.72
CA GLY A 43 -6.57 32.32 -11.67
C GLY A 43 -5.09 32.09 -11.34
N ALA A 44 -4.66 32.28 -10.11
CA ALA A 44 -3.36 31.84 -9.63
C ALA A 44 -3.48 30.53 -8.85
N ALA A 45 -2.69 29.55 -9.22
CA ALA A 45 -2.50 28.35 -8.40
C ALA A 45 -1.22 28.48 -7.58
N ASN A 46 -1.33 28.56 -6.27
CA ASN A 46 -0.19 28.57 -5.37
C ASN A 46 0.16 27.11 -5.02
N ILE A 47 1.41 26.74 -5.28
CA ILE A 47 1.93 25.43 -4.97
C ILE A 47 2.91 25.58 -3.82
N ILE A 48 2.57 24.97 -2.68
CA ILE A 48 3.43 24.93 -1.50
C ILE A 48 4.19 23.61 -1.55
N VAL A 49 5.50 23.69 -1.36
CA VAL A 49 6.39 22.52 -1.30
C VAL A 49 6.99 22.46 0.10
N GLU A 50 6.63 21.45 0.84
CA GLU A 50 7.20 21.17 2.16
C GLU A 50 8.21 20.04 2.04
N VAL A 51 9.36 20.22 2.66
CA VAL A 51 10.43 19.22 2.70
C VAL A 51 10.81 18.98 4.15
N ASP A 52 10.75 17.72 4.56
CA ASP A 52 11.33 17.28 5.82
C ASP A 52 12.64 16.53 5.52
N ASN A 53 13.77 17.14 5.87
CA ASN A 53 15.11 16.57 5.75
C ASN A 53 15.68 16.23 7.13
N THR A 54 14.82 16.03 8.13
CA THR A 54 15.24 15.57 9.45
C THR A 54 15.85 14.17 9.30
N PRO A 55 17.10 13.97 9.75
CA PRO A 55 17.71 12.65 9.68
C PRO A 55 16.91 11.65 10.50
N VAL A 56 16.51 10.57 9.86
CA VAL A 56 15.90 9.42 10.53
C VAL A 56 16.81 8.21 10.34
N SER A 57 16.93 7.39 11.37
CA SER A 57 17.69 6.14 11.32
C SER A 57 16.75 5.00 11.69
N TYR A 58 16.40 4.21 10.69
CA TYR A 58 15.59 3.01 10.88
C TYR A 58 16.38 1.76 10.49
N PRO A 59 16.01 0.58 10.99
CA PRO A 59 16.58 -0.69 10.53
C PRO A 59 16.48 -0.82 9.00
N LYS A 60 17.47 -1.46 8.38
CA LYS A 60 17.46 -1.72 6.94
C LYS A 60 16.19 -2.45 6.51
N GLY A 61 15.60 -2.00 5.41
CA GLY A 61 14.36 -2.57 4.87
C GLY A 61 13.09 -2.01 5.50
N THR A 62 13.18 -0.98 6.37
CA THR A 62 12.02 -0.28 6.93
C THR A 62 11.43 0.66 5.89
N PHE A 63 10.17 0.46 5.52
CA PHE A 63 9.42 1.38 4.67
C PHE A 63 9.00 2.62 5.45
N VAL A 64 9.24 3.80 4.92
CA VAL A 64 9.00 5.06 5.62
C VAL A 64 7.74 5.73 5.08
N GLU A 65 6.88 6.21 5.99
CA GLU A 65 5.70 6.99 5.63
C GLU A 65 6.11 8.25 4.87
N ALA A 66 5.51 8.47 3.71
CA ALA A 66 5.70 9.64 2.89
C ALA A 66 4.38 10.02 2.21
N ASN A 67 4.10 11.33 2.13
CA ASN A 67 2.87 11.85 1.53
C ASN A 67 1.59 11.26 2.15
N GLY A 68 1.61 10.99 3.45
CA GLY A 68 0.47 10.44 4.19
C GLY A 68 0.16 8.98 3.93
N CYS A 69 1.09 8.20 3.36
CA CYS A 69 0.90 6.77 3.20
C CYS A 69 2.22 5.98 3.25
N ILE A 70 2.08 4.68 3.45
CA ILE A 70 3.13 3.68 3.35
C ILE A 70 2.65 2.64 2.35
N ALA A 71 3.38 2.43 1.26
CA ALA A 71 3.07 1.43 0.26
C ALA A 71 4.24 0.45 0.15
N MET A 72 3.96 -0.84 0.18
CA MET A 72 4.94 -1.92 0.21
C MET A 72 4.56 -2.98 -0.82
N GLU A 73 5.40 -3.21 -1.84
CA GLU A 73 5.18 -4.30 -2.78
C GLU A 73 5.41 -5.65 -2.10
N ALA A 74 4.57 -6.63 -2.41
CA ALA A 74 4.59 -7.91 -1.72
C ALA A 74 5.95 -8.60 -1.73
N GLN A 75 6.72 -8.45 -2.80
CA GLN A 75 8.05 -9.07 -2.96
C GLN A 75 9.14 -8.49 -2.04
N HIS A 76 8.93 -7.30 -1.48
CA HIS A 76 9.92 -6.60 -0.67
C HIS A 76 9.67 -6.77 0.84
N TYR A 77 9.24 -7.97 1.24
CA TYR A 77 9.07 -8.33 2.64
C TYR A 77 10.41 -8.29 3.41
N THR A 78 10.34 -7.99 4.71
CA THR A 78 11.52 -7.96 5.60
C THR A 78 11.90 -9.35 6.05
N ALA A 79 10.90 -10.21 6.31
CA ALA A 79 11.10 -11.61 6.66
C ALA A 79 9.96 -12.48 6.10
N LYS A 80 10.27 -13.76 5.91
CA LYS A 80 9.33 -14.77 5.44
C LYS A 80 9.43 -16.00 6.32
N TRP A 81 8.29 -16.57 6.67
CA TRP A 81 8.18 -17.82 7.40
C TRP A 81 7.30 -18.81 6.63
N ASP A 82 7.87 -19.92 6.27
CA ASP A 82 7.17 -21.04 5.65
C ASP A 82 6.93 -22.13 6.70
N VAL A 83 5.86 -22.92 6.54
CA VAL A 83 5.48 -24.00 7.46
C VAL A 83 5.42 -25.35 6.74
N PRO A 84 5.47 -26.47 7.45
CA PRO A 84 5.15 -27.76 6.84
C PRO A 84 3.77 -27.70 6.16
N GLY A 85 3.73 -27.98 4.88
CA GLY A 85 2.50 -27.89 4.07
C GLY A 85 2.38 -26.67 3.18
N GLY A 86 3.21 -25.62 3.32
CA GLY A 86 3.23 -24.53 2.35
C GLY A 86 4.15 -23.38 2.69
N GLY A 87 4.56 -22.69 1.63
CA GLY A 87 5.43 -21.54 1.71
C GLY A 87 5.19 -20.53 0.58
N PHE A 88 5.54 -19.27 0.81
CA PHE A 88 5.38 -18.21 -0.18
C PHE A 88 6.46 -18.30 -1.27
N ALA A 89 6.02 -18.22 -2.52
CA ALA A 89 6.89 -18.13 -3.69
C ALA A 89 6.54 -16.91 -4.54
N LEU A 90 7.55 -16.35 -5.18
CA LEU A 90 7.42 -15.22 -6.09
C LEU A 90 6.83 -15.67 -7.43
N LEU A 91 5.80 -14.98 -7.87
CA LEU A 91 5.27 -15.05 -9.23
C LEU A 91 5.80 -13.87 -10.04
N LYS A 92 6.41 -14.14 -11.20
CA LYS A 92 6.94 -13.12 -12.10
C LYS A 92 7.01 -13.67 -13.54
N PRO A 93 6.48 -12.94 -14.57
CA PRO A 93 5.66 -11.72 -14.47
C PRO A 93 4.25 -12.06 -13.97
N TYR A 94 3.68 -11.24 -13.09
CA TYR A 94 2.35 -11.47 -12.56
C TYR A 94 1.69 -10.18 -12.04
N GLY A 95 0.35 -10.13 -12.12
CA GLY A 95 -0.46 -9.05 -11.57
C GLY A 95 -0.20 -7.67 -12.19
N ARG A 96 -0.77 -6.63 -11.57
CA ARG A 96 -0.70 -5.25 -12.05
C ARG A 96 0.68 -4.62 -11.90
N LEU A 97 1.47 -5.12 -10.94
CA LEU A 97 2.80 -4.60 -10.60
C LEU A 97 3.96 -5.42 -11.21
N GLY A 98 3.63 -6.50 -11.93
CA GLY A 98 4.63 -7.39 -12.53
C GLY A 98 5.18 -8.45 -11.58
N THR A 99 4.85 -8.41 -10.29
CA THR A 99 5.23 -9.40 -9.29
C THR A 99 4.13 -9.58 -8.25
N ALA A 100 4.02 -10.79 -7.70
CA ALA A 100 3.14 -11.11 -6.59
C ALA A 100 3.69 -12.29 -5.78
N LEU A 101 3.18 -12.51 -4.59
CA LEU A 101 3.53 -13.63 -3.73
C LEU A 101 2.31 -14.53 -3.49
N LYS A 102 2.50 -15.84 -3.71
CA LYS A 102 1.50 -16.87 -3.52
C LYS A 102 2.08 -18.04 -2.74
N VAL A 103 1.25 -18.67 -1.89
CA VAL A 103 1.64 -19.91 -1.22
C VAL A 103 1.53 -21.10 -2.16
N PHE A 104 2.50 -21.99 -2.10
CA PHE A 104 2.51 -23.29 -2.76
C PHE A 104 2.66 -24.40 -1.73
N PRO A 105 2.07 -25.58 -2.01
CA PRO A 105 1.26 -25.93 -3.18
C PRO A 105 0.00 -25.06 -3.30
N ALA A 106 -0.52 -24.89 -4.52
CA ALA A 106 -1.63 -23.94 -4.80
C ALA A 106 -2.94 -24.27 -4.05
N THR A 107 -3.07 -25.49 -3.57
CA THR A 107 -4.22 -26.00 -2.80
C THR A 107 -4.00 -25.95 -1.29
N ALA A 108 -2.84 -25.43 -0.83
CA ALA A 108 -2.56 -25.33 0.61
C ALA A 108 -3.63 -24.50 1.32
N ASN A 109 -4.20 -25.05 2.38
CA ASN A 109 -5.25 -24.46 3.18
C ASN A 109 -4.86 -24.47 4.65
N PHE A 110 -4.88 -23.32 5.29
CA PHE A 110 -4.47 -23.11 6.68
C PHE A 110 -5.62 -22.56 7.55
N GLU A 111 -6.88 -22.69 7.10
CA GLU A 111 -8.04 -22.17 7.83
C GLU A 111 -8.13 -22.76 9.25
N ASN A 112 -7.86 -24.07 9.37
CA ASN A 112 -7.90 -24.80 10.63
C ASN A 112 -6.49 -25.08 11.20
N SER A 113 -5.46 -24.38 10.74
CA SER A 113 -4.09 -24.57 11.19
C SER A 113 -3.72 -23.56 12.28
N GLU A 114 -3.02 -24.02 13.31
CA GLU A 114 -2.43 -23.15 14.32
C GLU A 114 -1.21 -22.40 13.75
N GLU A 115 -0.43 -23.08 12.92
CA GLU A 115 0.71 -22.49 12.22
C GLU A 115 0.34 -22.12 10.79
N ARG A 116 0.70 -20.92 10.39
CA ARG A 116 0.45 -20.37 9.06
C ARG A 116 1.70 -19.74 8.48
N PRO A 117 1.98 -19.91 7.19
CA PRO A 117 3.07 -19.18 6.56
C PRO A 117 2.74 -17.69 6.52
N TYR A 118 3.75 -16.84 6.75
CA TYR A 118 3.57 -15.39 6.73
C TYR A 118 4.72 -14.65 6.04
N LEU A 119 4.39 -13.46 5.61
CA LEU A 119 5.33 -12.42 5.18
C LEU A 119 5.32 -11.31 6.24
N GLU A 120 6.49 -10.83 6.62
CA GLU A 120 6.63 -9.73 7.57
C GLU A 120 7.19 -8.50 6.86
N TYR A 121 6.59 -7.36 7.15
CA TYR A 121 6.98 -6.06 6.64
C TYR A 121 7.28 -5.13 7.80
N THR A 122 8.43 -4.46 7.75
CA THR A 122 8.81 -3.44 8.73
C THR A 122 8.55 -2.06 8.13
N PHE A 123 7.85 -1.22 8.87
CA PHE A 123 7.52 0.13 8.41
C PHE A 123 7.59 1.14 9.56
N ALA A 124 7.81 2.39 9.22
CA ALA A 124 7.85 3.50 10.17
C ALA A 124 6.64 4.42 9.93
N ALA A 125 5.76 4.48 10.91
CA ALA A 125 4.63 5.38 10.95
C ALA A 125 5.05 6.75 11.49
N ALA A 126 4.50 7.83 10.93
CA ALA A 126 4.83 9.19 11.35
C ALA A 126 4.25 9.57 12.72
N LYS A 127 3.16 8.95 13.14
CA LYS A 127 2.44 9.25 14.40
C LYS A 127 1.81 8.01 15.01
N ASP A 128 1.49 8.09 16.30
CA ASP A 128 0.63 7.11 16.95
C ASP A 128 -0.81 7.24 16.44
N GLY A 129 -1.53 6.14 16.43
CA GLY A 129 -2.97 6.14 16.13
C GLY A 129 -3.42 5.04 15.21
N ASN A 130 -4.66 5.14 14.79
CA ASN A 130 -5.26 4.22 13.85
C ASN A 130 -4.77 4.48 12.43
N TYR A 131 -4.41 3.40 11.76
CA TYR A 131 -4.08 3.37 10.34
C TYR A 131 -5.03 2.41 9.63
N HIS A 132 -5.52 2.82 8.49
CA HIS A 132 -6.12 1.90 7.53
C HIS A 132 -5.00 1.07 6.92
N VAL A 133 -5.25 -0.22 6.77
CA VAL A 133 -4.40 -1.13 5.99
C VAL A 133 -5.23 -1.74 4.89
N GLN A 134 -4.77 -1.64 3.65
CA GLN A 134 -5.43 -2.21 2.48
C GLN A 134 -4.50 -3.23 1.84
N PHE A 135 -4.98 -4.46 1.74
CA PHE A 135 -4.29 -5.55 1.06
C PHE A 135 -4.74 -5.61 -0.40
N HIS A 136 -3.83 -5.35 -1.31
CA HIS A 136 -4.04 -5.50 -2.75
C HIS A 136 -3.69 -6.92 -3.15
N MET A 137 -4.67 -7.67 -3.55
CA MET A 137 -4.53 -9.06 -3.96
C MET A 137 -5.03 -9.23 -5.40
N SER A 138 -4.57 -10.26 -6.07
CA SER A 138 -5.15 -10.63 -7.36
C SER A 138 -6.62 -11.01 -7.20
N ALA A 139 -7.42 -10.68 -8.21
CA ALA A 139 -8.86 -10.98 -8.28
C ALA A 139 -9.09 -12.49 -8.47
N THR A 140 -8.85 -13.28 -7.42
CA THR A 140 -9.05 -14.72 -7.42
C THR A 140 -10.40 -15.09 -6.82
N THR A 141 -11.01 -16.17 -7.32
CA THR A 141 -12.24 -16.73 -6.73
C THR A 141 -11.90 -17.72 -5.61
N PRO A 142 -12.79 -17.87 -4.62
CA PRO A 142 -12.71 -18.98 -3.68
C PRO A 142 -12.64 -20.33 -4.42
N VAL A 143 -11.83 -21.25 -3.90
CA VAL A 143 -11.70 -22.61 -4.48
C VAL A 143 -12.81 -23.55 -4.02
N THR A 144 -13.65 -23.11 -3.09
CA THR A 144 -14.83 -23.80 -2.61
C THR A 144 -16.09 -23.11 -3.11
N PHE A 145 -17.23 -23.81 -3.09
CA PHE A 145 -18.53 -23.20 -3.43
C PHE A 145 -19.01 -22.20 -2.38
N GLU A 146 -18.45 -22.24 -1.18
CA GLU A 146 -18.77 -21.26 -0.15
C GLU A 146 -18.15 -19.92 -0.48
N PRO A 147 -18.87 -18.79 -0.28
CA PRO A 147 -18.35 -17.45 -0.55
C PRO A 147 -17.41 -17.00 0.57
N LYS A 148 -16.35 -17.74 0.79
CA LYS A 148 -15.37 -17.52 1.85
C LYS A 148 -13.96 -17.66 1.33
N GLN A 149 -13.16 -16.65 1.59
CA GLN A 149 -11.74 -16.66 1.28
C GLN A 149 -11.02 -15.76 2.30
N TYR A 150 -10.22 -16.35 3.15
CA TYR A 150 -9.64 -15.68 4.31
C TYR A 150 -8.17 -15.33 4.12
N ILE A 151 -7.80 -14.16 4.64
CA ILE A 151 -6.42 -13.76 4.92
C ILE A 151 -6.26 -13.58 6.43
N GLY A 152 -5.02 -13.60 6.91
CA GLY A 152 -4.70 -13.22 8.28
C GLY A 152 -3.72 -12.06 8.31
N TYR A 153 -3.76 -11.25 9.35
CA TYR A 153 -2.75 -10.25 9.63
C TYR A 153 -2.52 -10.09 11.13
N SER A 154 -1.36 -9.62 11.50
CA SER A 154 -1.06 -9.19 12.87
C SER A 154 -0.09 -8.01 12.85
N VAL A 155 -0.13 -7.19 13.89
CA VAL A 155 0.70 -5.99 14.04
C VAL A 155 1.51 -6.10 15.32
N ASN A 156 2.80 -5.78 15.26
CA ASN A 156 3.70 -5.70 16.41
C ASN A 156 3.68 -6.96 17.30
N GLY A 157 3.58 -8.15 16.66
CA GLY A 157 3.54 -9.42 17.39
C GLY A 157 2.22 -9.71 18.13
N GLY A 158 1.17 -8.91 17.87
CA GLY A 158 -0.15 -9.12 18.46
C GLY A 158 -0.86 -10.36 17.90
N ALA A 159 -2.09 -10.59 18.36
CA ALA A 159 -2.93 -11.72 17.92
C ALA A 159 -3.25 -11.63 16.41
N VAL A 160 -3.27 -12.78 15.77
CA VAL A 160 -3.66 -12.87 14.35
C VAL A 160 -5.15 -12.59 14.21
N GLN A 161 -5.46 -11.60 13.39
CA GLN A 161 -6.82 -11.30 12.94
C GLN A 161 -7.06 -12.01 11.62
N VAL A 162 -8.20 -12.67 11.48
CA VAL A 162 -8.60 -13.37 10.25
C VAL A 162 -9.78 -12.64 9.65
N VAL A 163 -9.66 -12.27 8.36
CA VAL A 163 -10.68 -11.49 7.65
C VAL A 163 -11.11 -12.23 6.39
N ASN A 164 -12.44 -12.27 6.17
CA ASN A 164 -13.00 -12.76 4.91
C ASN A 164 -12.83 -11.67 3.84
N THR A 165 -12.25 -12.03 2.72
CA THR A 165 -12.07 -11.12 1.57
C THR A 165 -13.29 -11.07 0.65
N VAL A 166 -14.30 -11.89 0.93
CA VAL A 166 -15.59 -11.93 0.20
C VAL A 166 -16.65 -11.27 1.06
N HIS A 167 -17.25 -10.19 0.55
CA HIS A 167 -18.21 -9.37 1.31
C HIS A 167 -19.66 -9.80 1.12
N GLU A 168 -19.97 -10.56 0.07
CA GLU A 168 -21.31 -11.05 -0.24
C GLU A 168 -21.52 -12.49 0.28
N GLU A 169 -21.83 -12.61 1.57
CA GLU A 169 -21.91 -13.92 2.25
C GLU A 169 -23.08 -14.82 1.79
N ASN A 170 -24.12 -14.26 1.19
CA ASN A 170 -25.37 -14.96 0.90
C ASN A 170 -25.55 -15.37 -0.57
N ARG A 171 -24.53 -15.22 -1.41
CA ARG A 171 -24.59 -15.54 -2.84
C ARG A 171 -23.32 -16.29 -3.26
N PRO A 172 -23.39 -17.13 -4.30
CA PRO A 172 -22.16 -17.60 -4.94
C PRO A 172 -21.29 -16.40 -5.31
N PHE A 173 -20.02 -16.43 -4.96
CA PHE A 173 -19.10 -15.32 -5.29
C PHE A 173 -19.01 -15.11 -6.79
N PHE A 174 -18.97 -16.20 -7.56
CA PHE A 174 -18.98 -16.17 -9.02
C PHE A 174 -20.25 -15.51 -9.57
N GLY A 175 -20.09 -14.45 -10.35
CA GLY A 175 -21.19 -13.67 -10.91
C GLY A 175 -21.80 -12.64 -9.94
N SER A 176 -21.24 -12.44 -8.74
CA SER A 176 -21.63 -11.36 -7.83
C SER A 176 -21.13 -10.00 -8.32
N GLU A 177 -21.68 -8.91 -7.78
CA GLU A 177 -21.21 -7.56 -8.07
C GLU A 177 -19.71 -7.38 -7.71
N GLN A 178 -19.31 -7.93 -6.56
CA GLN A 178 -17.92 -7.93 -6.14
C GLN A 178 -17.03 -8.66 -7.15
N TRP A 179 -17.45 -9.84 -7.61
CA TRP A 179 -16.69 -10.60 -8.60
C TRP A 179 -16.46 -9.83 -9.91
N TYR A 180 -17.51 -9.16 -10.41
CA TYR A 180 -17.39 -8.31 -11.59
C TYR A 180 -16.47 -7.11 -11.35
N ALA A 181 -16.65 -6.41 -10.23
CA ALA A 181 -15.85 -5.23 -9.91
C ALA A 181 -14.36 -5.58 -9.78
N GLU A 182 -14.04 -6.65 -9.05
CA GLU A 182 -12.65 -7.14 -8.90
C GLU A 182 -12.05 -7.61 -10.22
N GLY A 183 -12.84 -8.30 -11.05
CA GLY A 183 -12.41 -8.75 -12.38
C GLY A 183 -12.06 -7.59 -13.30
N PHE A 184 -12.90 -6.55 -13.36
CA PHE A 184 -12.65 -5.35 -14.16
C PHE A 184 -11.47 -4.53 -13.63
N ALA A 185 -11.35 -4.38 -12.32
CA ALA A 185 -10.24 -3.67 -11.69
C ALA A 185 -8.94 -4.48 -11.68
N ASN A 186 -9.02 -5.79 -11.95
CA ASN A 186 -7.92 -6.75 -11.82
C ASN A 186 -7.23 -6.69 -10.45
N VAL A 187 -8.02 -6.47 -9.41
CA VAL A 187 -7.57 -6.43 -8.01
C VAL A 187 -8.73 -6.73 -7.07
N LYS A 188 -8.42 -7.45 -6.02
CA LYS A 188 -9.24 -7.60 -4.83
C LYS A 188 -8.64 -6.75 -3.71
N LEU A 189 -9.44 -5.83 -3.16
CA LEU A 189 -9.03 -4.98 -2.05
C LEU A 189 -9.72 -5.45 -0.77
N THR A 190 -8.94 -5.62 0.28
CA THR A 190 -9.46 -5.93 1.61
C THR A 190 -8.86 -4.95 2.60
N GLU A 191 -9.71 -4.34 3.41
CA GLU A 191 -9.29 -3.30 4.36
C GLU A 191 -9.49 -3.76 5.81
N ALA A 192 -8.63 -3.21 6.66
CA ALA A 192 -8.74 -3.31 8.10
C ALA A 192 -8.21 -2.02 8.75
N ILE A 193 -8.47 -1.86 10.04
CA ILE A 193 -7.88 -0.78 10.85
C ILE A 193 -6.91 -1.41 11.84
N ILE A 194 -5.71 -0.85 11.93
CA ILE A 194 -4.65 -1.29 12.83
C ILE A 194 -4.18 -0.12 13.69
N LEU A 195 -3.72 -0.43 14.91
CA LEU A 195 -3.09 0.55 15.79
C LEU A 195 -1.58 0.54 15.55
N CYS A 196 -1.04 1.70 15.18
CA CYS A 196 0.40 1.91 14.99
C CYS A 196 0.96 2.83 16.07
N HIS A 197 2.24 2.66 16.35
CA HIS A 197 3.04 3.59 17.14
C HIS A 197 3.90 4.45 16.22
N ALA A 198 4.17 5.68 16.61
CA ALA A 198 5.16 6.51 15.92
C ALA A 198 6.52 5.79 15.87
N GLY A 199 7.15 5.78 14.69
CA GLY A 199 8.36 5.03 14.45
C GLY A 199 8.09 3.61 13.95
N VAL A 200 8.97 2.67 14.30
CA VAL A 200 9.01 1.33 13.70
C VAL A 200 7.89 0.44 14.19
N ASN A 201 7.17 -0.13 13.25
CA ASN A 201 6.14 -1.16 13.43
C ASN A 201 6.42 -2.35 12.53
N THR A 202 5.81 -3.49 12.84
CA THR A 202 5.81 -4.68 11.99
C THR A 202 4.38 -5.10 11.66
N LEU A 203 4.17 -5.49 10.40
CA LEU A 203 2.92 -6.08 9.93
C LEU A 203 3.22 -7.46 9.36
N ARG A 204 2.51 -8.48 9.83
CA ARG A 204 2.55 -9.81 9.23
C ARG A 204 1.29 -10.05 8.42
N PHE A 205 1.48 -10.55 7.23
CA PHE A 205 0.41 -11.07 6.37
C PHE A 205 0.48 -12.58 6.33
N TYR A 206 -0.61 -13.25 6.69
CA TYR A 206 -0.69 -14.71 6.76
C TYR A 206 -1.54 -15.26 5.62
N ALA A 207 -1.09 -16.34 5.01
CA ALA A 207 -1.95 -17.15 4.16
C ALA A 207 -2.90 -17.97 5.04
N VAL A 208 -4.20 -17.92 4.72
CA VAL A 208 -5.24 -18.68 5.42
C VAL A 208 -5.97 -19.58 4.43
N SER A 209 -6.75 -19.01 3.51
CA SER A 209 -7.40 -19.78 2.45
C SER A 209 -6.48 -20.00 1.25
N PRO A 210 -6.73 -21.04 0.43
CA PRO A 210 -6.06 -21.22 -0.86
C PRO A 210 -6.32 -20.06 -1.82
N ALA A 211 -5.52 -19.98 -2.88
CA ALA A 211 -5.64 -19.01 -3.99
C ALA A 211 -5.49 -17.53 -3.59
N ILE A 212 -4.99 -17.22 -2.41
CA ILE A 212 -4.59 -15.87 -2.06
C ILE A 212 -3.26 -15.52 -2.74
N ILE A 213 -3.23 -14.39 -3.43
CA ILE A 213 -2.05 -13.88 -4.12
C ILE A 213 -1.90 -12.40 -3.76
N LEU A 214 -0.88 -12.09 -2.98
CA LEU A 214 -0.60 -10.72 -2.52
C LEU A 214 0.27 -9.97 -3.52
N GLU A 215 -0.13 -8.74 -3.87
CA GLU A 215 0.61 -7.85 -4.77
C GLU A 215 1.22 -6.66 -4.03
N LYS A 216 0.46 -6.04 -3.11
CA LYS A 216 0.86 -4.82 -2.39
C LYS A 216 0.10 -4.68 -1.08
N ILE A 217 0.71 -3.99 -0.13
CA ILE A 217 0.06 -3.51 1.09
C ILE A 217 0.18 -2.00 1.14
N VAL A 218 -0.91 -1.30 1.44
CA VAL A 218 -0.94 0.16 1.58
C VAL A 218 -1.51 0.51 2.94
N LEU A 219 -0.83 1.41 3.66
CA LEU A 219 -1.28 1.94 4.93
C LEU A 219 -1.38 3.47 4.86
N TRP A 220 -2.36 4.05 5.54
CA TRP A 220 -2.49 5.48 5.71
C TRP A 220 -3.18 5.80 7.04
N PRO A 221 -2.79 6.91 7.71
CA PRO A 221 -3.38 7.29 8.97
C PRO A 221 -4.84 7.71 8.79
N ASP A 222 -5.64 7.47 9.82
CA ASP A 222 -7.03 7.90 9.86
C ASP A 222 -7.16 9.40 9.58
N GLY A 223 -8.19 9.77 8.80
CA GLY A 223 -8.40 11.13 8.31
C GLY A 223 -7.60 11.53 7.06
N THR A 224 -6.79 10.64 6.50
CA THR A 224 -6.10 10.85 5.21
C THR A 224 -6.92 10.24 4.08
N THR A 225 -6.99 10.93 2.94
CA THR A 225 -7.58 10.39 1.71
C THR A 225 -6.47 10.11 0.71
N LEU A 226 -6.39 8.88 0.24
CA LEU A 226 -5.46 8.51 -0.82
C LEU A 226 -5.98 8.95 -2.20
N PRO A 227 -5.11 9.42 -3.10
CA PRO A 227 -5.50 9.65 -4.48
C PRO A 227 -5.92 8.33 -5.15
N GLU A 228 -7.01 8.38 -5.90
CA GLU A 228 -7.43 7.24 -6.72
C GLU A 228 -6.39 6.95 -7.80
N SER A 229 -5.98 5.69 -7.92
CA SER A 229 -5.02 5.23 -8.92
C SER A 229 -5.18 3.75 -9.18
N TYR A 230 -5.14 3.36 -10.45
CA TYR A 230 -5.22 1.94 -10.85
C TYR A 230 -4.13 1.07 -10.20
N LEU A 231 -2.91 1.59 -10.08
CA LEU A 231 -1.78 0.88 -9.46
C LEU A 231 -1.67 1.11 -7.95
N GLY A 232 -2.49 2.01 -7.40
CA GLY A 232 -2.31 2.51 -6.03
C GLY A 232 -1.08 3.43 -5.87
N PRO A 233 -0.75 3.84 -4.65
CA PRO A 233 0.43 4.65 -4.38
C PRO A 233 1.71 3.95 -4.83
N ARG A 234 2.69 4.75 -5.26
CA ARG A 234 4.04 4.24 -5.54
C ARG A 234 4.64 3.67 -4.25
N GLU A 235 5.46 2.62 -4.39
CA GLU A 235 6.16 2.04 -3.24
C GLU A 235 6.94 3.12 -2.47
N SER A 236 6.82 3.04 -1.14
CA SER A 236 7.52 3.94 -0.23
C SER A 236 9.02 3.67 -0.26
N TYR A 237 9.81 4.70 0.05
CA TYR A 237 11.23 4.54 0.25
C TYR A 237 11.48 3.57 1.42
N SER A 238 12.45 2.67 1.25
CA SER A 238 12.92 1.78 2.31
C SER A 238 14.38 2.07 2.66
N CYS A 239 14.68 2.12 3.94
CA CYS A 239 16.03 2.33 4.45
C CYS A 239 16.94 1.13 4.19
#